data_b6433a716bf1d10d1ddc3887b90fd66e
#
_entry.id   b6433a716bf1d10d1ddc3887b90fd66e
#
_cell.length_a   1.000
_cell.length_b   1.000
_cell.length_c   1.000
_cell.angle_alpha   90.00
_cell.angle_beta   90.00
_cell.angle_gamma   90.00
#
_symmetry.space_group_name_H-M   'P 1'
#
loop_
_entity.id
_entity.type
_entity.pdbx_description
1 polymer ?
#
loop_
_entity_poly.entity_id
_entity_poly.type
_entity_poly.pdbx_seq_one_letter_code
_entity_poly.pdbx_strand_id
1 'polypeptide(L)'
;MTTNQNHPDDHLANEALHSRYLDVLTGRTSDHLLMFQDEAYALGRARGRLDVFRFDLHLERQRRFSERTFGPGSRAAGVIDHIRKELREIEEAPGDLAEWIDVVILALDGAWRTGATPAQIIDALVAKQTKNEARTWPDWRTAPADRAIEHDRADEPVDDNTYFVMRNAGKKVFVKHGPFFVSQGGLTEDWGKNWKRIRAGSLKHARQIGEELLP
;
A
#
# COMPACT_ATOMS: atom_id res chain seq x y z
N MET A 1 -36.07 0.41 -28.77
CA MET A 1 -35.63 -0.92 -29.24
C MET A 1 -34.30 -0.72 -29.96
N THR A 2 -33.20 -0.85 -29.26
CA THR A 2 -31.83 -0.78 -29.83
C THR A 2 -31.43 -2.20 -30.15
N THR A 3 -31.40 -2.54 -31.43
CA THR A 3 -30.86 -3.83 -31.94
C THR A 3 -29.37 -3.90 -31.66
N ASN A 4 -29.02 -4.83 -30.80
CA ASN A 4 -27.62 -5.22 -30.55
C ASN A 4 -27.12 -5.96 -31.80
N GLN A 5 -26.50 -5.22 -32.75
CA GLN A 5 -25.83 -5.84 -33.89
C GLN A 5 -24.46 -6.31 -33.41
N ASN A 6 -24.32 -7.62 -33.19
CA ASN A 6 -23.01 -8.25 -33.03
C ASN A 6 -22.21 -8.02 -34.31
N HIS A 7 -21.07 -7.34 -34.21
CA HIS A 7 -20.17 -7.14 -35.33
C HIS A 7 -19.53 -8.51 -35.70
N PRO A 8 -19.40 -8.87 -37.01
CA PRO A 8 -18.81 -10.15 -37.42
C PRO A 8 -17.45 -10.44 -36.82
N ASP A 9 -16.65 -9.39 -36.57
CA ASP A 9 -15.33 -9.50 -35.93
C ASP A 9 -15.38 -9.86 -34.44
N ASP A 10 -16.55 -9.70 -33.78
CA ASP A 10 -16.74 -10.09 -32.38
C ASP A 10 -16.71 -11.62 -32.21
N HIS A 11 -17.15 -12.37 -33.19
CA HIS A 11 -17.14 -13.83 -33.15
C HIS A 11 -15.71 -14.39 -33.23
N LEU A 12 -14.92 -13.91 -34.19
CA LEU A 12 -13.52 -14.32 -34.37
C LEU A 12 -12.64 -13.97 -33.19
N ALA A 13 -12.83 -12.76 -32.61
CA ALA A 13 -12.10 -12.35 -31.43
C ALA A 13 -12.49 -13.16 -30.18
N ASN A 14 -13.77 -13.51 -30.04
CA ASN A 14 -14.25 -14.38 -28.95
C ASN A 14 -13.75 -15.83 -29.10
N GLU A 15 -13.67 -16.37 -30.32
CA GLU A 15 -13.09 -17.68 -30.54
C GLU A 15 -11.60 -17.74 -30.26
N ALA A 16 -10.83 -16.73 -30.67
CA ALA A 16 -9.41 -16.62 -30.35
C ALA A 16 -9.17 -16.51 -28.86
N LEU A 17 -9.99 -15.70 -28.15
CA LEU A 17 -9.99 -15.56 -26.71
C LEU A 17 -10.35 -16.86 -26.00
N HIS A 18 -11.36 -17.58 -26.50
CA HIS A 18 -11.80 -18.88 -25.96
C HIS A 18 -10.74 -19.97 -26.13
N SER A 19 -10.10 -20.02 -27.30
CA SER A 19 -9.00 -20.96 -27.56
C SER A 19 -7.82 -20.74 -26.62
N ARG A 20 -7.40 -19.50 -26.44
CA ARG A 20 -6.33 -19.14 -25.49
C ARG A 20 -6.70 -19.41 -24.03
N TYR A 21 -7.97 -19.24 -23.66
CA TYR A 21 -8.48 -19.61 -22.34
C TYR A 21 -8.41 -21.11 -22.08
N LEU A 22 -8.71 -21.92 -23.09
CA LEU A 22 -8.58 -23.40 -23.03
C LEU A 22 -7.11 -23.82 -22.89
N ASP A 23 -6.18 -23.19 -23.61
CA ASP A 23 -4.74 -23.44 -23.48
C ASP A 23 -4.22 -23.16 -22.09
N VAL A 24 -4.75 -22.15 -21.41
CA VAL A 24 -4.46 -21.82 -20.02
C VAL A 24 -5.00 -22.87 -19.06
N LEU A 25 -6.27 -23.27 -19.22
CA LEU A 25 -6.90 -24.30 -18.38
C LEU A 25 -6.22 -25.68 -18.53
N THR A 26 -5.61 -25.94 -19.68
CA THR A 26 -4.85 -27.16 -19.93
C THR A 26 -3.39 -27.11 -19.47
N GLY A 27 -2.97 -26.05 -18.81
CA GLY A 27 -1.66 -25.94 -18.16
C GLY A 27 -0.48 -25.74 -19.11
N ARG A 28 -0.73 -25.32 -20.36
CA ARG A 28 0.32 -25.23 -21.37
C ARG A 28 1.28 -24.06 -21.22
N THR A 29 0.90 -22.96 -20.59
CA THR A 29 1.86 -21.96 -20.09
C THR A 29 1.19 -20.91 -19.21
N SER A 30 1.73 -20.68 -18.02
CA SER A 30 1.25 -19.64 -17.12
C SER A 30 1.57 -18.20 -17.59
N ASP A 31 2.53 -18.03 -18.49
CA ASP A 31 2.87 -16.71 -19.06
C ASP A 31 1.80 -16.23 -20.06
N HIS A 32 1.14 -17.15 -20.77
CA HIS A 32 0.04 -16.81 -21.67
C HIS A 32 -1.19 -16.27 -20.95
N LEU A 33 -1.46 -16.69 -19.70
CA LEU A 33 -2.58 -16.17 -18.91
C LEU A 33 -2.46 -14.68 -18.65
N LEU A 34 -1.25 -14.23 -18.32
CA LEU A 34 -0.98 -12.85 -17.98
C LEU A 34 -1.01 -11.94 -19.22
N MET A 35 -0.45 -12.39 -20.33
CA MET A 35 -0.54 -11.69 -21.62
C MET A 35 -1.99 -11.59 -22.10
N PHE A 36 -2.76 -12.67 -21.95
CA PHE A 36 -4.17 -12.71 -22.29
C PHE A 36 -5.01 -11.68 -21.53
N GLN A 37 -4.74 -11.46 -20.25
CA GLN A 37 -5.44 -10.46 -19.44
C GLN A 37 -5.24 -9.05 -19.99
N ASP A 38 -4.01 -8.69 -20.38
CA ASP A 38 -3.72 -7.36 -20.93
C ASP A 38 -4.37 -7.16 -22.30
N GLU A 39 -4.33 -8.17 -23.15
CA GLU A 39 -5.00 -8.16 -24.46
C GLU A 39 -6.52 -8.04 -24.30
N ALA A 40 -7.13 -8.80 -23.38
CA ALA A 40 -8.56 -8.76 -23.10
C ALA A 40 -8.97 -7.38 -22.52
N TYR A 41 -8.17 -6.82 -21.61
CA TYR A 41 -8.39 -5.49 -21.06
C TYR A 41 -8.27 -4.39 -22.13
N ALA A 42 -7.22 -4.43 -22.96
CA ALA A 42 -7.02 -3.48 -24.04
C ALA A 42 -8.17 -3.56 -25.08
N LEU A 43 -8.61 -4.78 -25.43
CA LEU A 43 -9.69 -5.00 -26.35
C LEU A 43 -11.04 -4.54 -25.76
N GLY A 44 -11.29 -4.83 -24.49
CA GLY A 44 -12.48 -4.35 -23.77
C GLY A 44 -12.56 -2.83 -23.72
N ARG A 45 -11.46 -2.15 -23.44
CA ARG A 45 -11.38 -0.68 -23.49
C ARG A 45 -11.63 -0.12 -24.90
N ALA A 46 -11.01 -0.69 -25.92
CA ALA A 46 -11.18 -0.26 -27.32
C ALA A 46 -12.64 -0.39 -27.78
N ARG A 47 -13.40 -1.33 -27.22
CA ARG A 47 -14.82 -1.59 -27.54
C ARG A 47 -15.80 -0.92 -26.57
N GLY A 48 -15.32 -0.08 -25.63
CA GLY A 48 -16.16 0.55 -24.61
C GLY A 48 -16.76 -0.44 -23.61
N ARG A 49 -16.24 -1.65 -23.50
CA ARG A 49 -16.59 -2.63 -22.47
C ARG A 49 -15.56 -2.52 -21.34
N LEU A 50 -16.02 -2.42 -20.11
CA LEU A 50 -15.19 -2.58 -18.92
C LEU A 50 -15.05 -4.07 -18.65
N ASP A 51 -14.03 -4.70 -19.22
CA ASP A 51 -13.62 -6.03 -18.75
C ASP A 51 -13.09 -5.88 -17.33
N VAL A 52 -13.44 -6.83 -16.47
CA VAL A 52 -13.06 -6.77 -15.05
C VAL A 52 -11.54 -6.91 -14.97
N PHE A 53 -10.88 -5.85 -14.54
CA PHE A 53 -9.44 -5.90 -14.24
C PHE A 53 -9.20 -6.88 -13.08
N ARG A 54 -8.47 -7.94 -13.35
CA ARG A 54 -8.13 -8.98 -12.39
C ARG A 54 -6.85 -8.62 -11.64
N PHE A 55 -7.00 -7.92 -10.51
CA PHE A 55 -5.87 -7.44 -9.72
C PHE A 55 -4.98 -8.57 -9.19
N ASP A 56 -5.55 -9.73 -8.87
CA ASP A 56 -4.80 -10.93 -8.49
C ASP A 56 -3.85 -11.43 -9.59
N LEU A 57 -4.30 -11.44 -10.83
CA LEU A 57 -3.48 -11.81 -11.99
C LEU A 57 -2.42 -10.74 -12.29
N HIS A 58 -2.75 -9.46 -12.11
CA HIS A 58 -1.78 -8.39 -12.24
C HIS A 58 -0.63 -8.53 -11.23
N LEU A 59 -0.93 -8.82 -9.96
CA LEU A 59 0.06 -9.07 -8.92
C LEU A 59 0.98 -10.26 -9.26
N GLU A 60 0.42 -11.35 -9.78
CA GLU A 60 1.20 -12.52 -10.19
C GLU A 60 2.12 -12.19 -11.37
N ARG A 61 1.65 -11.43 -12.36
CA ARG A 61 2.45 -10.94 -13.48
C ARG A 61 3.60 -10.05 -13.00
N GLN A 62 3.31 -9.09 -12.13
CA GLN A 62 4.31 -8.20 -11.55
C GLN A 62 5.38 -8.98 -10.78
N ARG A 63 4.96 -9.98 -9.97
CA ARG A 63 5.87 -10.86 -9.23
C ARG A 63 6.85 -11.56 -10.18
N ARG A 64 6.35 -12.20 -11.24
CA ARG A 64 7.19 -12.91 -12.22
C ARG A 64 8.16 -11.97 -12.95
N PHE A 65 7.70 -10.78 -13.32
CA PHE A 65 8.56 -9.76 -13.91
C PHE A 65 9.68 -9.38 -12.94
N SER A 66 9.33 -9.06 -11.71
CA SER A 66 10.27 -8.59 -10.70
C SER A 66 11.30 -9.67 -10.31
N GLU A 67 10.88 -10.93 -10.11
CA GLU A 67 11.80 -12.05 -9.84
C GLU A 67 12.80 -12.25 -10.98
N ARG A 68 12.34 -12.16 -12.20
CA ARG A 68 13.16 -12.35 -13.40
C ARG A 68 14.15 -11.19 -13.60
N THR A 69 13.73 -9.96 -13.31
CA THR A 69 14.50 -8.74 -13.57
C THR A 69 15.43 -8.37 -12.42
N PHE A 70 14.94 -8.46 -11.19
CA PHE A 70 15.65 -8.01 -9.99
C PHE A 70 16.09 -9.15 -9.08
N GLY A 71 15.78 -10.40 -9.44
CA GLY A 71 16.14 -11.60 -8.70
C GLY A 71 15.17 -11.92 -7.55
N PRO A 72 15.27 -13.14 -7.00
CA PRO A 72 14.42 -13.63 -5.91
C PRO A 72 14.83 -13.04 -4.54
N GLY A 73 14.00 -13.34 -3.54
CA GLY A 73 14.23 -12.97 -2.14
C GLY A 73 13.60 -11.64 -1.75
N SER A 74 13.78 -11.25 -0.50
CA SER A 74 13.06 -10.10 0.07
C SER A 74 13.46 -8.76 -0.55
N ARG A 75 14.75 -8.56 -0.84
CA ARG A 75 15.31 -7.32 -1.44
C ARG A 75 14.74 -6.00 -0.87
N ALA A 76 14.26 -6.02 0.36
CA ALA A 76 13.55 -4.90 0.98
C ALA A 76 14.35 -3.58 0.94
N ALA A 77 15.65 -3.63 1.17
CA ALA A 77 16.49 -2.43 1.11
C ALA A 77 16.52 -1.81 -0.29
N GLY A 78 16.59 -2.63 -1.36
CA GLY A 78 16.57 -2.16 -2.74
C GLY A 78 15.22 -1.57 -3.14
N VAL A 79 14.11 -2.19 -2.72
CA VAL A 79 12.76 -1.67 -2.95
C VAL A 79 12.58 -0.32 -2.25
N ILE A 80 13.00 -0.21 -0.99
CA ILE A 80 12.91 1.06 -0.24
C ILE A 80 13.75 2.16 -0.89
N ASP A 81 14.95 1.83 -1.35
CA ASP A 81 15.83 2.80 -2.03
C ASP A 81 15.19 3.30 -3.34
N HIS A 82 14.59 2.39 -4.12
CA HIS A 82 13.88 2.75 -5.34
C HIS A 82 12.64 3.62 -5.04
N ILE A 83 11.81 3.27 -4.06
CA ILE A 83 10.68 4.12 -3.64
C ILE A 83 11.17 5.55 -3.28
N ARG A 84 12.28 5.69 -2.59
CA ARG A 84 12.85 7.02 -2.28
C ARG A 84 13.27 7.79 -3.52
N LYS A 85 13.68 7.10 -4.56
CA LYS A 85 13.99 7.72 -5.87
C LYS A 85 12.71 8.26 -6.51
N GLU A 86 11.68 7.44 -6.62
CA GLU A 86 10.39 7.84 -7.20
C GLU A 86 9.73 8.98 -6.41
N LEU A 87 9.86 9.01 -5.08
CA LEU A 87 9.37 10.13 -4.28
C LEU A 87 10.03 11.46 -4.66
N ARG A 88 11.30 11.48 -5.03
CA ARG A 88 11.96 12.71 -5.51
C ARG A 88 11.45 13.13 -6.90
N GLU A 89 11.17 12.17 -7.77
CA GLU A 89 10.60 12.41 -9.09
C GLU A 89 9.17 12.98 -8.98
N ILE A 90 8.37 12.48 -8.01
CA ILE A 90 7.07 13.07 -7.66
C ILE A 90 7.24 14.50 -7.11
N GLU A 91 8.25 14.78 -6.27
CA GLU A 91 8.49 16.14 -5.76
C GLU A 91 8.81 17.13 -6.90
N GLU A 92 9.51 16.66 -7.95
CA GLU A 92 9.83 17.47 -9.13
C GLU A 92 8.64 17.63 -10.09
N ALA A 93 7.79 16.60 -10.22
CA ALA A 93 6.64 16.57 -11.13
C ALA A 93 5.38 15.99 -10.47
N PRO A 94 4.79 16.66 -9.45
CA PRO A 94 3.70 16.09 -8.65
C PRO A 94 2.39 15.83 -9.41
N GLY A 95 2.25 16.36 -10.60
CA GLY A 95 1.13 16.12 -11.53
C GLY A 95 1.33 14.94 -12.47
N ASP A 96 2.51 14.33 -12.52
CA ASP A 96 2.75 13.16 -13.37
C ASP A 96 2.19 11.89 -12.70
N LEU A 97 1.18 11.31 -13.36
CA LEU A 97 0.55 10.09 -12.88
C LEU A 97 1.52 8.89 -12.92
N ALA A 98 2.47 8.86 -13.85
CA ALA A 98 3.38 7.74 -14.00
C ALA A 98 4.23 7.55 -12.74
N GLU A 99 4.77 8.62 -12.19
CA GLU A 99 5.60 8.59 -10.99
C GLU A 99 4.84 8.05 -9.77
N TRP A 100 3.56 8.43 -9.63
CA TRP A 100 2.70 7.86 -8.58
C TRP A 100 2.44 6.37 -8.78
N ILE A 101 2.31 5.91 -10.03
CA ILE A 101 2.12 4.49 -10.34
C ILE A 101 3.40 3.69 -10.09
N ASP A 102 4.58 4.26 -10.31
CA ASP A 102 5.84 3.58 -9.98
C ASP A 102 5.97 3.33 -8.48
N VAL A 103 5.58 4.28 -7.63
CA VAL A 103 5.50 4.04 -6.17
C VAL A 103 4.50 2.93 -5.83
N VAL A 104 3.34 2.87 -6.49
CA VAL A 104 2.35 1.80 -6.27
C VAL A 104 2.93 0.44 -6.66
N ILE A 105 3.57 0.32 -7.83
CA ILE A 105 4.19 -0.90 -8.31
C ILE A 105 5.29 -1.38 -7.36
N LEU A 106 6.15 -0.48 -6.90
CA LEU A 106 7.22 -0.79 -5.96
C LEU A 106 6.70 -1.19 -4.57
N ALA A 107 5.64 -0.56 -4.09
CA ALA A 107 4.99 -0.93 -2.83
C ALA A 107 4.40 -2.35 -2.91
N LEU A 108 3.75 -2.70 -4.03
CA LEU A 108 3.24 -4.04 -4.28
C LEU A 108 4.37 -5.06 -4.45
N ASP A 109 5.50 -4.67 -5.08
CA ASP A 109 6.71 -5.51 -5.14
C ASP A 109 7.23 -5.82 -3.73
N GLY A 110 7.34 -4.83 -2.87
CA GLY A 110 7.69 -5.02 -1.47
C GLY A 110 6.71 -5.94 -0.72
N ALA A 111 5.41 -5.82 -1.00
CA ALA A 111 4.38 -6.62 -0.34
C ALA A 111 4.51 -8.12 -0.66
N TRP A 112 4.58 -8.50 -1.95
CA TRP A 112 4.72 -9.93 -2.28
C TRP A 112 6.07 -10.52 -1.84
N ARG A 113 7.15 -9.71 -1.79
CA ARG A 113 8.48 -10.14 -1.29
C ARG A 113 8.49 -10.46 0.20
N THR A 114 7.46 -10.15 0.96
CA THR A 114 7.26 -10.68 2.31
C THR A 114 6.85 -12.16 2.34
N GLY A 115 6.56 -12.74 1.18
CA GLY A 115 6.03 -14.10 1.02
C GLY A 115 4.50 -14.15 0.91
N ALA A 116 3.83 -13.00 0.87
CA ALA A 116 2.38 -12.94 0.75
C ALA A 116 1.90 -13.35 -0.65
N THR A 117 0.80 -14.07 -0.70
CA THR A 117 0.10 -14.41 -1.95
C THR A 117 -0.70 -13.21 -2.47
N PRO A 118 -1.08 -13.17 -3.75
CA PRO A 118 -1.97 -12.14 -4.29
C PRO A 118 -3.26 -11.96 -3.47
N ALA A 119 -3.90 -13.04 -3.06
CA ALA A 119 -5.10 -12.99 -2.23
C ALA A 119 -4.83 -12.30 -0.87
N GLN A 120 -3.75 -12.67 -0.19
CA GLN A 120 -3.36 -12.05 1.08
C GLN A 120 -3.03 -10.55 0.93
N ILE A 121 -2.44 -10.12 -0.19
CA ILE A 121 -2.19 -8.71 -0.46
C ILE A 121 -3.50 -7.96 -0.64
N ILE A 122 -4.44 -8.52 -1.40
CA ILE A 122 -5.77 -7.93 -1.61
C ILE A 122 -6.52 -7.82 -0.29
N ASP A 123 -6.58 -8.90 0.50
CA ASP A 123 -7.23 -8.91 1.80
C ASP A 123 -6.61 -7.88 2.75
N ALA A 124 -5.28 -7.75 2.76
CA ALA A 124 -4.57 -6.76 3.56
C ALA A 124 -4.88 -5.31 3.13
N LEU A 125 -4.99 -5.04 1.82
CA LEU A 125 -5.39 -3.73 1.30
C LEU A 125 -6.80 -3.37 1.75
N VAL A 126 -7.77 -4.28 1.59
CA VAL A 126 -9.17 -4.08 2.00
C VAL A 126 -9.25 -3.88 3.51
N ALA A 127 -8.62 -4.74 4.30
CA ALA A 127 -8.62 -4.63 5.76
C ALA A 127 -7.97 -3.32 6.24
N LYS A 128 -6.89 -2.89 5.59
CA LYS A 128 -6.23 -1.62 5.94
C LYS A 128 -7.09 -0.42 5.61
N GLN A 129 -7.76 -0.41 4.47
CA GLN A 129 -8.68 0.65 4.09
C GLN A 129 -9.86 0.73 5.06
N THR A 130 -10.52 -0.40 5.34
CA THR A 130 -11.63 -0.49 6.31
C THR A 130 -11.19 0.03 7.68
N LYS A 131 -9.98 -0.36 8.14
CA LYS A 131 -9.43 0.14 9.39
C LYS A 131 -9.23 1.66 9.37
N ASN A 132 -8.76 2.23 8.26
CA ASN A 132 -8.55 3.67 8.14
C ASN A 132 -9.87 4.44 8.15
N GLU A 133 -10.90 3.93 7.50
CA GLU A 133 -12.25 4.51 7.47
C GLU A 133 -12.92 4.51 8.86
N ALA A 134 -12.65 3.49 9.66
CA ALA A 134 -13.15 3.40 11.03
C ALA A 134 -12.41 4.26 12.07
N ARG A 135 -11.30 4.90 11.69
CA ARG A 135 -10.50 5.74 12.60
C ARG A 135 -11.08 7.14 12.72
N THR A 136 -10.80 7.78 13.85
CA THR A 136 -11.05 9.21 14.03
C THR A 136 -9.92 10.01 13.41
N TRP A 137 -10.25 10.90 12.50
CA TRP A 137 -9.31 11.79 11.82
C TRP A 137 -9.60 13.25 12.19
N PRO A 138 -8.58 14.09 12.36
CA PRO A 138 -8.76 15.53 12.51
C PRO A 138 -9.47 16.13 11.28
N ASP A 139 -10.14 17.25 11.46
CA ASP A 139 -10.68 18.00 10.32
C ASP A 139 -9.51 18.49 9.44
N TRP A 140 -9.49 18.05 8.20
CA TRP A 140 -8.45 18.39 7.24
C TRP A 140 -8.29 19.90 7.03
N ARG A 141 -9.35 20.68 7.29
CA ARG A 141 -9.34 22.16 7.19
C ARG A 141 -8.48 22.81 8.24
N THR A 142 -8.23 22.12 9.36
CA THR A 142 -7.41 22.61 10.48
C THR A 142 -5.96 22.16 10.39
N ALA A 143 -5.63 21.25 9.47
CA ALA A 143 -4.30 20.73 9.28
C ALA A 143 -3.53 21.55 8.22
N PRO A 144 -2.21 21.75 8.38
CA PRO A 144 -1.38 22.34 7.33
C PRO A 144 -1.42 21.48 6.06
N ALA A 145 -1.55 22.12 4.88
CA ALA A 145 -1.69 21.41 3.60
C ALA A 145 -0.42 20.65 3.18
N ASP A 146 0.72 21.03 3.73
CA ASP A 146 2.05 20.47 3.43
C ASP A 146 2.50 19.38 4.41
N ARG A 147 1.60 18.94 5.30
CA ARG A 147 1.90 17.91 6.29
C ARG A 147 0.88 16.78 6.28
N ALA A 148 1.37 15.57 6.58
CA ALA A 148 0.51 14.41 6.77
C ALA A 148 -0.46 14.65 7.95
N ILE A 149 -1.71 14.27 7.73
CA ILE A 149 -2.73 14.26 8.79
C ILE A 149 -2.66 12.90 9.47
N GLU A 150 -2.35 12.89 10.76
CA GLU A 150 -2.31 11.67 11.56
C GLU A 150 -3.67 11.46 12.25
N HIS A 151 -4.15 10.20 12.23
CA HIS A 151 -5.37 9.83 12.95
C HIS A 151 -5.14 9.85 14.47
N ASP A 152 -6.23 10.03 15.23
CA ASP A 152 -6.19 9.87 16.68
C ASP A 152 -5.92 8.40 17.04
N ARG A 153 -4.97 8.21 17.93
CA ARG A 153 -4.53 6.87 18.39
C ARG A 153 -4.99 6.56 19.82
N ALA A 154 -5.86 7.39 20.39
CA ALA A 154 -6.30 7.21 21.77
C ALA A 154 -6.96 5.83 21.99
N ASP A 155 -7.72 5.37 21.01
CA ASP A 155 -8.49 4.12 21.07
C ASP A 155 -7.70 2.88 20.62
N GLU A 156 -6.46 3.02 20.15
CA GLU A 156 -5.66 1.87 19.73
C GLU A 156 -5.12 1.12 20.95
N PRO A 157 -5.07 -0.24 20.95
CA PRO A 157 -4.46 -1.01 22.02
C PRO A 157 -2.98 -0.63 22.21
N VAL A 158 -2.54 -0.54 23.44
CA VAL A 158 -1.12 -0.32 23.75
C VAL A 158 -0.39 -1.67 23.70
N ASP A 159 0.48 -1.83 22.73
CA ASP A 159 1.27 -3.03 22.47
C ASP A 159 2.78 -2.77 22.61
N ASP A 160 3.60 -3.80 22.39
CA ASP A 160 5.06 -3.71 22.51
C ASP A 160 5.72 -2.75 21.51
N ASN A 161 5.03 -2.37 20.42
CA ASN A 161 5.49 -1.38 19.47
C ASN A 161 4.98 0.04 19.77
N THR A 162 4.23 0.20 20.86
CA THR A 162 3.72 1.50 21.29
C THR A 162 4.74 2.18 22.21
N TYR A 163 5.03 3.44 21.93
CA TYR A 163 5.87 4.30 22.76
C TYR A 163 5.17 5.62 23.02
N PHE A 164 5.52 6.24 24.14
CA PHE A 164 5.08 7.58 24.47
C PHE A 164 6.30 8.49 24.51
N VAL A 165 6.22 9.63 23.84
CA VAL A 165 7.31 10.60 23.75
C VAL A 165 6.83 11.96 24.24
N MET A 166 7.67 12.68 24.94
CA MET A 166 7.47 14.07 25.33
C MET A 166 8.77 14.85 25.26
N ARG A 167 8.68 16.14 25.08
CA ARG A 167 9.80 17.08 25.22
C ARG A 167 9.59 17.94 26.47
N ASN A 168 10.58 18.00 27.32
CA ASN A 168 10.53 18.90 28.48
C ASN A 168 10.96 20.34 28.12
N ALA A 169 10.77 21.27 29.05
CA ALA A 169 11.16 22.66 28.86
C ALA A 169 12.66 22.85 28.55
N GLY A 170 13.53 21.92 28.94
CA GLY A 170 14.94 21.87 28.59
C GLY A 170 15.24 21.27 27.21
N LYS A 171 14.22 21.09 26.35
CA LYS A 171 14.28 20.54 24.98
C LYS A 171 14.75 19.07 24.88
N LYS A 172 14.82 18.35 25.99
CA LYS A 172 15.18 16.91 25.99
C LYS A 172 13.97 16.05 25.70
N VAL A 173 14.10 15.11 24.75
CA VAL A 173 13.07 14.14 24.43
C VAL A 173 13.15 12.95 25.39
N PHE A 174 12.04 12.66 26.03
CA PHE A 174 11.82 11.48 26.85
C PHE A 174 11.00 10.47 26.07
N VAL A 175 11.34 9.20 26.24
CA VAL A 175 10.67 8.08 25.59
C VAL A 175 10.35 7.04 26.63
N LYS A 176 9.10 6.56 26.64
CA LYS A 176 8.68 5.44 27.48
C LYS A 176 8.01 4.36 26.63
N HIS A 177 8.33 3.11 26.91
CA HIS A 177 7.67 1.95 26.32
C HIS A 177 6.21 1.90 26.77
N GLY A 178 5.30 1.64 25.82
CA GLY A 178 3.87 1.77 26.03
C GLY A 178 3.30 0.95 27.17
N PRO A 179 3.50 -0.38 27.22
CA PRO A 179 3.00 -1.22 28.31
C PRO A 179 3.52 -0.77 29.69
N PHE A 180 4.81 -0.40 29.76
CA PHE A 180 5.38 0.14 31.00
C PHE A 180 4.77 1.49 31.39
N PHE A 181 4.59 2.39 30.41
CA PHE A 181 4.00 3.71 30.66
C PHE A 181 2.57 3.59 31.20
N VAL A 182 1.76 2.71 30.61
CA VAL A 182 0.38 2.44 31.08
C VAL A 182 0.37 1.84 32.47
N SER A 183 1.25 0.89 32.77
CA SER A 183 1.36 0.27 34.10
C SER A 183 1.73 1.27 35.21
N GLN A 184 2.33 2.41 34.85
CA GLN A 184 2.65 3.50 35.79
C GLN A 184 1.56 4.60 35.83
N GLY A 185 0.36 4.33 35.29
CA GLY A 185 -0.73 5.31 35.28
C GLY A 185 -0.56 6.44 34.25
N GLY A 186 0.29 6.24 33.23
CA GLY A 186 0.66 7.27 32.26
C GLY A 186 -0.49 7.74 31.34
N LEU A 187 -1.65 7.09 31.36
CA LEU A 187 -2.86 7.49 30.63
C LEU A 187 -3.86 8.27 31.52
N THR A 188 -3.51 8.59 32.77
CA THR A 188 -4.35 9.44 33.60
C THR A 188 -4.27 10.91 33.14
N GLU A 189 -5.35 11.69 33.37
CA GLU A 189 -5.49 13.05 32.85
C GLU A 189 -4.31 13.98 33.18
N ASP A 190 -3.64 13.78 34.31
CA ASP A 190 -2.54 14.65 34.75
C ASP A 190 -1.18 14.29 34.11
N TRP A 191 -0.97 13.06 33.72
CA TRP A 191 0.29 12.57 33.16
C TRP A 191 0.30 12.53 31.63
N GLY A 192 -0.87 12.33 31.00
CA GLY A 192 -0.98 12.06 29.57
C GLY A 192 -0.89 13.29 28.67
N LYS A 193 -1.23 14.49 29.17
CA LYS A 193 -1.43 15.70 28.35
C LYS A 193 -0.21 16.14 27.53
N ASN A 194 0.99 15.82 28.00
CA ASN A 194 2.25 16.25 27.35
C ASN A 194 2.96 15.12 26.61
N TRP A 195 2.39 13.90 26.60
CA TRP A 195 2.97 12.75 25.95
C TRP A 195 2.25 12.48 24.63
N LYS A 196 3.03 12.35 23.55
CA LYS A 196 2.51 11.88 22.27
C LYS A 196 2.73 10.38 22.15
N ARG A 197 1.68 9.66 21.78
CA ARG A 197 1.74 8.26 21.48
C ARG A 197 2.27 8.05 20.06
N ILE A 198 3.24 7.17 19.91
CA ILE A 198 3.85 6.81 18.62
C ILE A 198 4.01 5.30 18.50
N ARG A 199 4.24 4.82 17.30
CA ARG A 199 4.66 3.44 17.03
C ARG A 199 6.09 3.43 16.53
N ALA A 200 6.91 2.52 17.09
CA ALA A 200 8.29 2.35 16.70
C ALA A 200 8.76 0.91 16.93
N GLY A 201 9.67 0.42 16.12
CA GLY A 201 10.23 -0.93 16.26
C GLY A 201 11.29 -1.04 17.37
N SER A 202 11.71 0.07 17.97
CA SER A 202 12.68 0.09 19.07
C SER A 202 12.66 1.43 19.80
N LEU A 203 13.22 1.45 21.03
CA LEU A 203 13.41 2.67 21.82
C LEU A 203 14.24 3.74 21.09
N LYS A 204 15.27 3.32 20.34
CA LYS A 204 16.10 4.22 19.53
C LYS A 204 15.28 4.88 18.43
N HIS A 205 14.48 4.11 17.72
CA HIS A 205 13.59 4.60 16.67
C HIS A 205 12.50 5.52 17.24
N ALA A 206 11.92 5.16 18.39
CA ALA A 206 10.96 6.02 19.09
C ALA A 206 11.54 7.38 19.49
N ARG A 207 12.81 7.41 19.91
CA ARG A 207 13.50 8.66 20.24
C ARG A 207 13.69 9.55 19.01
N GLN A 208 14.14 8.97 17.89
CA GLN A 208 14.29 9.68 16.61
C GLN A 208 12.97 10.31 16.18
N ILE A 209 11.87 9.53 16.17
CA ILE A 209 10.53 10.05 15.86
C ILE A 209 10.15 11.19 16.82
N GLY A 210 10.43 11.06 18.13
CA GLY A 210 10.15 12.10 19.10
C GLY A 210 10.94 13.38 18.88
N GLU A 211 12.17 13.29 18.37
CA GLU A 211 12.99 14.46 18.01
C GLU A 211 12.45 15.19 16.78
N GLU A 212 11.88 14.44 15.82
CA GLU A 212 11.27 14.98 14.60
C GLU A 212 9.87 15.58 14.84
N LEU A 213 9.04 14.94 15.68
CA LEU A 213 7.64 15.32 15.90
C LEU A 213 7.43 16.42 16.94
N LEU A 214 8.39 16.59 17.86
CA LEU A 214 8.26 17.53 18.96
C LEU A 214 9.20 18.71 18.73
N PRO A 215 8.68 19.89 18.35
CA PRO A 215 9.49 21.09 18.11
C PRO A 215 10.23 21.59 19.35
#